data_a0b7dfb695f65427a6b66dbaac9cdd18
#
_entry.id   a0b7dfb695f65427a6b66dbaac9cdd18
#
_cell.length_a   1.000
_cell.length_b   1.000
_cell.length_c   1.000
_cell.angle_alpha   90.00
_cell.angle_beta   90.00
_cell.angle_gamma   90.00
#
_symmetry.space_group_name_H-M   'P 1'
#
loop_
_entity.id
_entity.type
_entity.pdbx_description
1 polymer ?
#
loop_
_entity_poly.entity_id
_entity_poly.type
_entity_poly.pdbx_seq_one_letter_code
_entity_poly.pdbx_strand_id
1 'polypeptide(L)'
;MKRQLATTFAVAFLAATTPGLAQNSVKDALAKHWKTTGEFTIAVADAMPADSYNFRPNPEEMSFGQLMAHIAMADVGACAVASGLTRPELPPKLAEWAKSSGKAEVSKEAAMPFLKDTFDFCDKAVVAMTPERLDTVEGPPARNMTGFEWLWAYFTHTAHHRGQAEVYLRLKGIKPPDYRF
;
A
#
# COMPACT_ATOMS: atom_id res chain seq x y z
N MET A 1 -16.25 -70.67 28.56
CA MET A 1 -15.46 -69.49 28.49
C MET A 1 -15.81 -68.81 27.18
N LYS A 2 -16.64 -67.68 27.21
CA LYS A 2 -17.00 -66.88 26.03
C LYS A 2 -16.15 -65.63 26.03
N ARG A 3 -15.27 -65.51 25.05
CA ARG A 3 -14.49 -64.26 24.84
C ARG A 3 -15.38 -63.23 24.13
N GLN A 4 -15.65 -62.10 24.77
CA GLN A 4 -16.23 -60.92 24.12
C GLN A 4 -15.11 -60.14 23.45
N LEU A 5 -15.21 -59.96 22.13
CA LEU A 5 -14.41 -58.99 21.39
C LEU A 5 -15.06 -57.59 21.55
N ALA A 6 -14.34 -56.67 22.16
CA ALA A 6 -14.72 -55.27 22.19
C ALA A 6 -14.18 -54.59 20.94
N THR A 7 -15.08 -54.15 20.05
CA THR A 7 -14.74 -53.38 18.86
C THR A 7 -14.72 -51.91 19.23
N THR A 8 -13.54 -51.34 19.32
CA THR A 8 -13.35 -49.90 19.57
C THR A 8 -13.50 -49.13 18.25
N PHE A 9 -14.58 -48.38 18.08
CA PHE A 9 -14.74 -47.42 16.98
C PHE A 9 -13.94 -46.16 17.30
N ALA A 10 -12.85 -45.91 16.56
CA ALA A 10 -12.14 -44.63 16.58
C ALA A 10 -12.88 -43.67 15.62
N VAL A 11 -13.57 -42.70 16.18
CA VAL A 11 -14.12 -41.58 15.40
C VAL A 11 -13.02 -40.58 15.13
N ALA A 12 -12.50 -40.59 13.91
CA ALA A 12 -11.58 -39.55 13.45
C ALA A 12 -12.35 -38.24 13.18
N PHE A 13 -12.19 -37.27 14.05
CA PHE A 13 -12.65 -35.90 13.79
C PHE A 13 -11.71 -35.28 12.74
N LEU A 14 -12.12 -35.25 11.47
CA LEU A 14 -11.51 -34.35 10.47
C LEU A 14 -11.96 -32.91 10.80
N ALA A 15 -11.07 -32.15 11.41
CA ALA A 15 -11.23 -30.70 11.49
C ALA A 15 -11.05 -30.15 10.07
N ALA A 16 -12.15 -29.92 9.34
CA ALA A 16 -12.14 -29.17 8.10
C ALA A 16 -11.79 -27.72 8.42
N THR A 17 -10.51 -27.36 8.34
CA THR A 17 -10.10 -25.95 8.34
C THR A 17 -10.61 -25.34 7.03
N THR A 18 -11.59 -24.45 7.12
CA THR A 18 -12.09 -23.70 5.96
C THR A 18 -11.08 -22.62 5.59
N PRO A 19 -10.36 -22.75 4.46
CA PRO A 19 -9.35 -21.77 4.05
C PRO A 19 -9.91 -20.35 3.92
N GLY A 20 -11.20 -20.22 3.60
CA GLY A 20 -11.86 -18.95 3.38
C GLY A 20 -11.96 -18.02 4.60
N LEU A 21 -12.03 -18.56 5.82
CA LEU A 21 -12.09 -17.73 7.03
C LEU A 21 -10.75 -17.05 7.34
N ALA A 22 -9.63 -17.75 7.10
CA ALA A 22 -8.29 -17.20 7.30
C ALA A 22 -7.97 -16.09 6.27
N GLN A 23 -8.36 -16.29 5.00
CA GLN A 23 -8.14 -15.29 3.94
C GLN A 23 -9.01 -14.03 4.12
N ASN A 24 -10.25 -14.17 4.61
CA ASN A 24 -11.06 -13.01 4.96
C ASN A 24 -10.44 -12.19 6.08
N SER A 25 -9.87 -12.81 7.12
CA SER A 25 -9.18 -12.11 8.20
C SER A 25 -7.92 -11.36 7.74
N VAL A 26 -7.15 -11.91 6.78
CA VAL A 26 -6.00 -11.25 6.16
C VAL A 26 -6.45 -10.05 5.33
N LYS A 27 -7.49 -10.22 4.50
CA LYS A 27 -8.06 -9.12 3.72
C LYS A 27 -8.56 -7.99 4.61
N ASP A 28 -9.29 -8.30 5.68
CA ASP A 28 -9.83 -7.29 6.60
C ASP A 28 -8.69 -6.53 7.31
N ALA A 29 -7.62 -7.22 7.70
CA ALA A 29 -6.43 -6.59 8.25
C ALA A 29 -5.75 -5.67 7.23
N LEU A 30 -5.57 -6.12 5.98
CA LEU A 30 -5.04 -5.30 4.89
C LEU A 30 -5.91 -4.05 4.67
N ALA A 31 -7.22 -4.20 4.56
CA ALA A 31 -8.14 -3.07 4.33
C ALA A 31 -8.03 -2.03 5.45
N LYS A 32 -8.05 -2.48 6.72
CA LYS A 32 -7.89 -1.59 7.89
C LYS A 32 -6.57 -0.82 7.81
N HIS A 33 -5.46 -1.51 7.58
CA HIS A 33 -4.14 -0.91 7.63
C HIS A 33 -3.81 -0.07 6.39
N TRP A 34 -4.32 -0.42 5.21
CA TRP A 34 -4.22 0.42 4.01
C TRP A 34 -4.92 1.76 4.19
N LYS A 35 -6.15 1.74 4.72
CA LYS A 35 -6.88 2.97 5.02
C LYS A 35 -6.11 3.85 6.02
N THR A 36 -5.66 3.27 7.14
CA THR A 36 -4.89 4.00 8.16
C THR A 36 -3.59 4.57 7.58
N THR A 37 -2.86 3.79 6.77
CA THR A 37 -1.62 4.23 6.12
C THR A 37 -1.86 5.37 5.14
N GLY A 38 -2.95 5.32 4.37
CA GLY A 38 -3.36 6.38 3.45
C GLY A 38 -3.66 7.68 4.20
N GLU A 39 -4.54 7.64 5.19
CA GLU A 39 -4.89 8.79 6.02
C GLU A 39 -3.66 9.42 6.70
N PHE A 40 -2.75 8.58 7.20
CA PHE A 40 -1.54 9.08 7.84
C PHE A 40 -0.56 9.69 6.82
N THR A 41 -0.37 9.08 5.66
CA THR A 41 0.49 9.61 4.60
C THR A 41 -0.02 10.92 4.06
N ILE A 42 -1.35 11.05 3.85
CA ILE A 42 -2.00 12.32 3.46
C ILE A 42 -1.78 13.39 4.51
N ALA A 43 -1.91 13.06 5.80
CA ALA A 43 -1.68 14.01 6.89
C ALA A 43 -0.21 14.50 6.94
N VAL A 44 0.76 13.59 6.71
CA VAL A 44 2.19 13.95 6.62
C VAL A 44 2.45 14.86 5.41
N ALA A 45 1.87 14.53 4.25
CA ALA A 45 1.98 15.34 3.05
C ALA A 45 1.37 16.74 3.23
N ASP A 46 0.22 16.82 3.90
CA ASP A 46 -0.46 18.09 4.13
C ASP A 46 0.28 19.00 5.11
N ALA A 47 1.00 18.44 6.08
CA ALA A 47 1.77 19.18 7.07
C ALA A 47 2.93 19.99 6.45
N MET A 48 3.48 19.61 5.29
CA MET A 48 4.51 20.39 4.61
C MET A 48 3.88 21.61 3.91
N PRO A 49 4.36 22.84 4.16
CA PRO A 49 3.92 24.04 3.43
C PRO A 49 4.21 23.93 1.93
N ALA A 50 3.36 24.54 1.11
CA ALA A 50 3.47 24.47 -0.34
C ALA A 50 4.81 25.03 -0.88
N ASP A 51 5.33 26.09 -0.30
CA ASP A 51 6.62 26.70 -0.65
C ASP A 51 7.83 25.82 -0.29
N SER A 52 7.63 24.79 0.52
CA SER A 52 8.66 23.84 0.97
C SER A 52 8.56 22.46 0.29
N TYR A 53 7.69 22.30 -0.69
CA TYR A 53 7.57 21.03 -1.42
C TYR A 53 8.79 20.68 -2.29
N ASN A 54 9.59 21.68 -2.66
CA ASN A 54 10.87 21.49 -3.35
C ASN A 54 12.05 21.26 -2.38
N PHE A 55 11.82 21.27 -1.07
CA PHE A 55 12.86 20.99 -0.09
C PHE A 55 13.37 19.56 -0.22
N ARG A 56 14.69 19.38 -0.14
CA ARG A 56 15.40 18.09 -0.06
C ARG A 56 16.52 18.18 0.98
N PRO A 57 16.77 17.11 1.76
CA PRO A 57 17.82 17.10 2.78
C PRO A 57 19.22 17.26 2.21
N ASN A 58 19.46 16.69 1.04
CA ASN A 58 20.68 16.81 0.26
C ASN A 58 20.37 16.74 -1.25
N PRO A 59 21.31 17.14 -2.14
CA PRO A 59 21.07 17.20 -3.58
C PRO A 59 20.77 15.85 -4.25
N GLU A 60 21.16 14.72 -3.65
CA GLU A 60 20.96 13.38 -4.21
C GLU A 60 19.58 12.81 -3.87
N GLU A 61 18.90 13.38 -2.86
CA GLU A 61 17.60 12.93 -2.44
C GLU A 61 16.46 13.52 -3.30
N MET A 62 15.33 12.84 -3.32
CA MET A 62 14.10 13.40 -3.88
C MET A 62 13.68 14.63 -3.08
N SER A 63 13.10 15.65 -3.74
CA SER A 63 12.37 16.68 -3.01
C SER A 63 11.14 16.10 -2.33
N PHE A 64 10.60 16.82 -1.33
CA PHE A 64 9.39 16.36 -0.63
C PHE A 64 8.24 16.07 -1.61
N GLY A 65 8.02 16.96 -2.59
CA GLY A 65 6.99 16.77 -3.61
C GLY A 65 7.24 15.55 -4.51
N GLN A 66 8.51 15.35 -4.92
CA GLN A 66 8.90 14.15 -5.67
C GLN A 66 8.67 12.88 -4.86
N LEU A 67 8.95 12.89 -3.56
CA LEU A 67 8.71 11.77 -2.66
C LEU A 67 7.22 11.43 -2.54
N MET A 68 6.35 12.44 -2.45
CA MET A 68 4.88 12.24 -2.44
C MET A 68 4.39 11.67 -3.78
N ALA A 69 4.90 12.17 -4.90
CA ALA A 69 4.59 11.63 -6.23
C ALA A 69 5.06 10.18 -6.37
N HIS A 70 6.26 9.86 -5.85
CA HIS A 70 6.82 8.51 -5.87
C HIS A 70 5.95 7.51 -5.10
N ILE A 71 5.51 7.85 -3.89
CA ILE A 71 4.57 7.03 -3.10
C ILE A 71 3.30 6.78 -3.91
N ALA A 72 2.65 7.85 -4.40
CA ALA A 72 1.39 7.72 -5.11
C ALA A 72 1.50 6.87 -6.38
N MET A 73 2.56 7.07 -7.19
CA MET A 73 2.79 6.30 -8.41
C MET A 73 3.06 4.82 -8.14
N ALA A 74 3.82 4.53 -7.10
CA ALA A 74 4.14 3.17 -6.70
C ALA A 74 2.89 2.43 -6.20
N ASP A 75 2.12 3.06 -5.32
CA ASP A 75 0.93 2.46 -4.72
C ASP A 75 -0.19 2.24 -5.74
N VAL A 76 -0.48 3.24 -6.60
CA VAL A 76 -1.54 3.07 -7.62
C VAL A 76 -1.21 1.94 -8.60
N GLY A 77 0.07 1.78 -8.93
CA GLY A 77 0.54 0.69 -9.77
C GLY A 77 0.36 -0.68 -9.12
N ALA A 78 0.79 -0.80 -7.86
CA ALA A 78 0.68 -2.04 -7.09
C ALA A 78 -0.77 -2.45 -6.85
N CYS A 79 -1.61 -1.50 -6.42
CA CYS A 79 -3.03 -1.76 -6.19
C CYS A 79 -3.76 -2.20 -7.46
N ALA A 80 -3.40 -1.62 -8.62
CA ALA A 80 -3.96 -2.03 -9.91
C ALA A 80 -3.54 -3.45 -10.29
N VAL A 81 -2.26 -3.80 -10.15
CA VAL A 81 -1.76 -5.15 -10.46
C VAL A 81 -2.41 -6.17 -9.51
N ALA A 82 -2.40 -5.92 -8.20
CA ALA A 82 -2.98 -6.83 -7.22
C ALA A 82 -4.48 -7.10 -7.48
N SER A 83 -5.27 -6.06 -7.70
CA SER A 83 -6.73 -6.17 -7.82
C SER A 83 -7.23 -6.49 -9.23
N GLY A 84 -6.44 -6.18 -10.26
CA GLY A 84 -6.88 -6.22 -11.67
C GLY A 84 -7.77 -5.04 -12.07
N LEU A 85 -7.98 -4.06 -11.19
CA LEU A 85 -8.74 -2.85 -11.51
C LEU A 85 -7.93 -1.91 -12.41
N THR A 86 -8.62 -1.22 -13.30
CA THR A 86 -7.99 -0.19 -14.13
C THR A 86 -7.54 0.97 -13.25
N ARG A 87 -6.26 1.30 -13.30
CA ARG A 87 -5.71 2.43 -12.54
C ARG A 87 -6.27 3.76 -13.06
N PRO A 88 -6.41 4.78 -12.20
CA PRO A 88 -6.74 6.14 -12.61
C PRO A 88 -5.72 6.71 -13.61
N GLU A 89 -6.17 7.62 -14.48
CA GLU A 89 -5.27 8.37 -15.35
C GLU A 89 -4.37 9.29 -14.54
N LEU A 90 -3.13 9.47 -15.02
CA LEU A 90 -2.18 10.36 -14.39
C LEU A 90 -2.53 11.82 -14.72
N PRO A 91 -2.62 12.70 -13.71
CA PRO A 91 -2.70 14.12 -13.95
C PRO A 91 -1.50 14.61 -14.79
N PRO A 92 -1.65 15.63 -15.67
CA PRO A 92 -0.60 16.07 -16.59
C PRO A 92 0.76 16.34 -15.94
N LYS A 93 0.77 16.97 -14.76
CA LYS A 93 2.02 17.26 -14.02
C LYS A 93 2.71 16.00 -13.50
N LEU A 94 1.96 14.99 -13.09
CA LEU A 94 2.50 13.71 -12.67
C LEU A 94 2.98 12.88 -13.87
N ALA A 95 2.30 13.00 -15.01
CA ALA A 95 2.76 12.39 -16.26
C ALA A 95 4.08 13.02 -16.74
N GLU A 96 4.26 14.34 -16.58
CA GLU A 96 5.52 15.06 -16.85
C GLU A 96 6.64 14.56 -15.91
N TRP A 97 6.35 14.49 -14.60
CA TRP A 97 7.28 13.94 -13.62
C TRP A 97 7.72 12.51 -13.98
N ALA A 98 6.78 11.64 -14.31
CA ALA A 98 7.07 10.25 -14.72
C ALA A 98 7.95 10.20 -15.98
N LYS A 99 7.66 11.03 -16.99
CA LYS A 99 8.47 11.14 -18.22
C LYS A 99 9.89 11.64 -17.98
N SER A 100 10.08 12.48 -16.95
CA SER A 100 11.40 12.99 -16.53
C SER A 100 12.21 11.97 -15.71
N SER A 101 11.75 10.73 -15.60
CA SER A 101 12.32 9.72 -14.71
C SER A 101 12.36 10.18 -13.24
N GLY A 102 11.33 10.91 -12.81
CA GLY A 102 11.20 11.39 -11.45
C GLY A 102 12.01 12.65 -11.12
N LYS A 103 12.59 13.32 -12.12
CA LYS A 103 13.47 14.49 -11.88
C LYS A 103 12.74 15.83 -11.86
N ALA A 104 11.58 15.95 -12.51
CA ALA A 104 10.80 17.19 -12.47
C ALA A 104 10.30 17.47 -11.06
N GLU A 105 10.26 18.74 -10.65
CA GLU A 105 9.69 19.12 -9.36
C GLU A 105 8.16 18.95 -9.36
N VAL A 106 7.63 18.62 -8.20
CA VAL A 106 6.20 18.39 -7.99
C VAL A 106 5.72 19.31 -6.86
N SER A 107 4.80 20.21 -7.18
CA SER A 107 4.22 21.12 -6.18
C SER A 107 3.17 20.40 -5.31
N LYS A 108 2.81 21.01 -4.18
CA LYS A 108 1.73 20.51 -3.29
C LYS A 108 0.41 20.39 -4.03
N GLU A 109 0.08 21.38 -4.85
CA GLU A 109 -1.17 21.43 -5.62
C GLU A 109 -1.25 20.30 -6.66
N ALA A 110 -0.10 19.82 -7.17
CA ALA A 110 -0.05 18.69 -8.09
C ALA A 110 -0.05 17.35 -7.36
N ALA A 111 0.70 17.23 -6.26
CA ALA A 111 0.88 15.97 -5.54
C ALA A 111 -0.36 15.56 -4.73
N MET A 112 -0.95 16.49 -3.96
CA MET A 112 -1.99 16.17 -2.97
C MET A 112 -3.26 15.58 -3.56
N PRO A 113 -3.85 16.10 -4.66
CA PRO A 113 -5.03 15.47 -5.26
C PRO A 113 -4.74 14.04 -5.70
N PHE A 114 -3.64 13.83 -6.40
CA PHE A 114 -3.28 12.51 -6.90
C PHE A 114 -2.96 11.52 -5.76
N LEU A 115 -2.30 11.96 -4.70
CA LEU A 115 -2.05 11.13 -3.51
C LEU A 115 -3.37 10.67 -2.86
N LYS A 116 -4.35 11.56 -2.74
CA LYS A 116 -5.69 11.21 -2.24
C LYS A 116 -6.39 10.23 -3.15
N ASP A 117 -6.45 10.51 -4.46
CA ASP A 117 -7.07 9.62 -5.44
C ASP A 117 -6.42 8.24 -5.45
N THR A 118 -5.09 8.17 -5.24
CA THR A 118 -4.35 6.92 -5.13
C THR A 118 -4.80 6.10 -3.94
N PHE A 119 -4.88 6.68 -2.74
CA PHE A 119 -5.32 5.94 -1.56
C PHE A 119 -6.80 5.55 -1.63
N ASP A 120 -7.66 6.41 -2.17
CA ASP A 120 -9.06 6.06 -2.44
C ASP A 120 -9.19 4.91 -3.45
N PHE A 121 -8.31 4.86 -4.45
CA PHE A 121 -8.24 3.73 -5.39
C PHE A 121 -7.73 2.46 -4.70
N CYS A 122 -6.67 2.54 -3.90
CA CYS A 122 -6.11 1.41 -3.18
C CYS A 122 -7.10 0.83 -2.16
N ASP A 123 -7.86 1.65 -1.45
CA ASP A 123 -8.92 1.19 -0.56
C ASP A 123 -9.97 0.37 -1.33
N LYS A 124 -10.41 0.85 -2.50
CA LYS A 124 -11.32 0.10 -3.38
C LYS A 124 -10.68 -1.20 -3.89
N ALA A 125 -9.40 -1.15 -4.27
CA ALA A 125 -8.64 -2.30 -4.76
C ALA A 125 -8.56 -3.39 -3.69
N VAL A 126 -8.20 -3.04 -2.45
CA VAL A 126 -8.11 -4.01 -1.34
C VAL A 126 -9.47 -4.61 -1.02
N VAL A 127 -10.54 -3.80 -1.01
CA VAL A 127 -11.92 -4.30 -0.80
C VAL A 127 -12.35 -5.25 -1.91
N ALA A 128 -11.93 -5.02 -3.16
CA ALA A 128 -12.25 -5.87 -4.31
C ALA A 128 -11.45 -7.18 -4.36
N MET A 129 -10.42 -7.38 -3.53
CA MET A 129 -9.64 -8.61 -3.51
C MET A 129 -10.52 -9.82 -3.15
N THR A 130 -10.44 -10.86 -3.97
CA THR A 130 -10.98 -12.18 -3.65
C THR A 130 -9.89 -13.09 -3.11
N PRO A 131 -10.23 -14.23 -2.46
CA PRO A 131 -9.24 -15.23 -2.06
C PRO A 131 -8.32 -15.64 -3.21
N GLU A 132 -8.89 -15.89 -4.40
CA GLU A 132 -8.13 -16.26 -5.59
C GLU A 132 -7.15 -15.16 -6.01
N ARG A 133 -7.57 -13.89 -5.97
CA ARG A 133 -6.71 -12.75 -6.31
C ARG A 133 -5.57 -12.56 -5.32
N LEU A 134 -5.80 -12.84 -4.03
CA LEU A 134 -4.72 -12.80 -3.04
C LEU A 134 -3.59 -13.78 -3.35
N ASP A 135 -3.94 -14.97 -3.90
CA ASP A 135 -2.99 -16.06 -4.19
C ASP A 135 -2.51 -16.06 -5.65
N THR A 136 -3.18 -15.31 -6.56
CA THR A 136 -2.81 -15.26 -7.97
C THR A 136 -1.51 -14.48 -8.16
N VAL A 137 -0.57 -15.09 -8.88
CA VAL A 137 0.71 -14.46 -9.23
C VAL A 137 0.52 -13.56 -10.45
N GLU A 138 0.88 -12.30 -10.31
CA GLU A 138 0.69 -11.25 -11.31
C GLU A 138 1.94 -10.38 -11.43
N GLY A 139 2.04 -9.66 -12.55
CA GLY A 139 3.10 -8.69 -12.78
C GLY A 139 4.10 -9.11 -13.86
N PRO A 140 5.06 -8.25 -14.19
CA PRO A 140 6.08 -8.56 -15.18
C PRO A 140 7.05 -9.65 -14.67
N PRO A 141 7.71 -10.42 -15.57
CA PRO A 141 8.60 -11.53 -15.17
C PRO A 141 9.67 -11.15 -14.14
N ALA A 142 10.16 -9.92 -14.18
CA ALA A 142 11.17 -9.43 -13.21
C ALA A 142 10.59 -9.05 -11.83
N ARG A 143 9.26 -9.00 -11.70
CA ARG A 143 8.57 -8.66 -10.44
C ARG A 143 7.25 -9.44 -10.36
N ASN A 144 7.38 -10.72 -10.19
CA ASN A 144 6.29 -11.68 -10.19
C ASN A 144 5.92 -11.98 -8.73
N MET A 145 4.75 -11.52 -8.28
CA MET A 145 4.30 -11.62 -6.89
C MET A 145 2.81 -11.94 -6.85
N THR A 146 2.37 -12.58 -5.77
CA THR A 146 0.94 -12.77 -5.49
C THR A 146 0.24 -11.44 -5.23
N GLY A 147 -1.07 -11.40 -5.38
CA GLY A 147 -1.84 -10.19 -5.05
C GLY A 147 -1.61 -9.72 -3.61
N PHE A 148 -1.49 -10.65 -2.67
CA PHE A 148 -1.12 -10.35 -1.28
C PHE A 148 0.26 -9.70 -1.19
N GLU A 149 1.28 -10.28 -1.84
CA GLU A 149 2.65 -9.77 -1.81
C GLU A 149 2.75 -8.38 -2.45
N TRP A 150 1.99 -8.10 -3.53
CA TRP A 150 1.89 -6.76 -4.09
C TRP A 150 1.39 -5.75 -3.05
N LEU A 151 0.27 -6.04 -2.39
CA LEU A 151 -0.29 -5.13 -1.39
C LEU A 151 0.63 -4.96 -0.18
N TRP A 152 1.22 -6.06 0.30
CA TRP A 152 2.14 -6.02 1.45
C TRP A 152 3.43 -5.26 1.15
N ALA A 153 4.07 -5.53 0.01
CA ALA A 153 5.31 -4.88 -0.39
C ALA A 153 5.13 -3.35 -0.49
N TYR A 154 4.01 -2.90 -1.06
CA TYR A 154 3.79 -1.47 -1.24
C TYR A 154 3.21 -0.79 0.01
N PHE A 155 2.52 -1.49 0.86
CA PHE A 155 2.23 -1.03 2.22
C PHE A 155 3.52 -0.72 3.00
N THR A 156 4.50 -1.62 2.96
CA THR A 156 5.80 -1.41 3.62
C THR A 156 6.65 -0.34 2.95
N HIS A 157 6.60 -0.25 1.61
CA HIS A 157 7.23 0.81 0.82
C HIS A 157 6.67 2.19 1.20
N THR A 158 5.36 2.33 1.32
CA THR A 158 4.72 3.57 1.77
C THR A 158 5.17 3.95 3.19
N ALA A 159 5.22 2.99 4.11
CA ALA A 159 5.68 3.23 5.48
C ALA A 159 7.15 3.70 5.51
N HIS A 160 8.02 3.10 4.67
CA HIS A 160 9.41 3.50 4.50
C HIS A 160 9.55 4.96 4.05
N HIS A 161 8.90 5.33 2.96
CA HIS A 161 8.98 6.68 2.41
C HIS A 161 8.25 7.73 3.25
N ARG A 162 7.15 7.37 3.91
CA ARG A 162 6.49 8.24 4.87
C ARG A 162 7.42 8.57 6.03
N GLY A 163 8.16 7.59 6.57
CA GLY A 163 9.18 7.83 7.59
C GLY A 163 10.25 8.83 7.14
N GLN A 164 10.70 8.75 5.88
CA GLN A 164 11.59 9.76 5.30
C GLN A 164 10.92 11.14 5.25
N ALA A 165 9.69 11.22 4.77
CA ALA A 165 8.94 12.49 4.72
C ALA A 165 8.78 13.14 6.10
N GLU A 166 8.57 12.36 7.15
CA GLU A 166 8.54 12.86 8.54
C GLU A 166 9.88 13.45 8.99
N VAL A 167 11.01 12.89 8.52
CA VAL A 167 12.34 13.50 8.77
C VAL A 167 12.44 14.84 8.05
N TYR A 168 11.94 14.98 6.81
CA TYR A 168 11.93 16.25 6.08
C TYR A 168 11.13 17.33 6.84
N LEU A 169 9.96 16.97 7.39
CA LEU A 169 9.19 17.88 8.24
C LEU A 169 10.00 18.37 9.42
N ARG A 170 10.68 17.46 10.15
CA ARG A 170 11.52 17.83 11.31
C ARG A 170 12.68 18.73 10.92
N LEU A 171 13.31 18.50 9.79
CA LEU A 171 14.38 19.37 9.27
C LEU A 171 13.88 20.78 8.92
N LYS A 172 12.58 20.91 8.62
CA LYS A 172 11.90 22.21 8.42
C LYS A 172 11.34 22.78 9.73
N GLY A 173 11.61 22.17 10.88
CA GLY A 173 11.07 22.61 12.18
C GLY A 173 9.60 22.29 12.39
N ILE A 174 9.01 21.42 11.57
CA ILE A 174 7.60 21.05 11.62
C ILE A 174 7.46 19.72 12.38
N LYS A 175 6.62 19.67 13.43
CA LYS A 175 6.28 18.43 14.11
C LYS A 175 5.39 17.60 13.16
N PRO A 176 5.80 16.35 12.80
CA PRO A 176 4.93 15.45 12.04
C PRO A 176 3.64 15.14 12.80
N PRO A 177 2.57 14.75 12.11
CA PRO A 177 1.38 14.18 12.74
C PRO A 177 1.73 13.00 13.65
N ASP A 178 0.91 12.76 14.67
CA ASP A 178 1.11 11.63 15.56
C ASP A 178 0.96 10.30 14.81
N TYR A 179 1.79 9.32 15.16
CA TYR A 179 1.81 8.00 14.52
C TYR A 179 0.46 7.29 14.62
N ARG A 180 0.06 6.62 13.52
CA ARG A 180 -1.17 5.83 13.41
C ARG A 180 -0.86 4.46 12.82
N PHE A 181 -1.58 3.43 13.29
CA PHE A 181 -1.52 2.05 12.75
C PHE A 181 -2.84 1.28 12.91
#